data_13e2fa61da053369ce8ee5898ccf0ec8
#
_entry.id   13e2fa61da053369ce8ee5898ccf0ec8
#
_cell.length_a   1.000
_cell.length_b   1.000
_cell.length_c   1.000
_cell.angle_alpha   90.00
_cell.angle_beta   90.00
_cell.angle_gamma   90.00
#
_symmetry.space_group_name_H-M   'P 1'
#
loop_
_entity.id
_entity.type
_entity.pdbx_description
1 polymer ?
#
loop_
_entity_poly.entity_id
_entity_poly.type
_entity_poly.pdbx_seq_one_letter_code
_entity_poly.pdbx_strand_id
1 'polypeptide(L)'
;MPDRQQFTAKVHELIAPFNKKEIAVGETTRFAQDLEWDSLTVLDFVANVEDEFDVLISMNMQAEIETVGQLVDALGALTDPAA
;
A
#
# COMPACT_ATOMS: atom_id res chain seq x y z
N MET A 1 -16.12 -10.63 -5.22
CA MET A 1 -14.77 -10.15 -5.60
C MET A 1 -14.50 -8.79 -5.01
N PRO A 2 -13.38 -8.61 -4.29
CA PRO A 2 -13.04 -7.27 -3.82
C PRO A 2 -12.73 -6.39 -5.03
N ASP A 3 -13.25 -5.19 -5.03
CA ASP A 3 -12.97 -4.25 -6.10
C ASP A 3 -11.87 -3.28 -5.68
N ARG A 4 -11.46 -2.43 -6.64
CA ARG A 4 -10.37 -1.48 -6.40
C ARG A 4 -10.70 -0.50 -5.26
N GLN A 5 -11.96 -0.13 -5.12
CA GLN A 5 -12.37 0.79 -4.06
C GLN A 5 -12.18 0.17 -2.68
N GLN A 6 -12.46 -1.11 -2.55
CA GLN A 6 -12.26 -1.81 -1.28
C GLN A 6 -10.78 -1.87 -0.91
N PHE A 7 -9.92 -2.17 -1.87
CA PHE A 7 -8.47 -2.14 -1.64
C PHE A 7 -8.00 -0.75 -1.25
N THR A 8 -8.48 0.26 -1.97
CA THR A 8 -8.09 1.64 -1.70
C THR A 8 -8.51 2.07 -0.29
N ALA A 9 -9.74 1.76 0.10
CA ALA A 9 -10.24 2.10 1.44
C ALA A 9 -9.41 1.43 2.53
N LYS A 10 -9.09 0.14 2.35
CA LYS A 10 -8.31 -0.59 3.33
C LYS A 10 -6.87 -0.06 3.40
N VAL A 11 -6.28 0.25 2.26
CA VAL A 11 -4.94 0.82 2.23
C VAL A 11 -4.90 2.15 2.96
N HIS A 12 -5.93 3.00 2.78
CA HIS A 12 -6.02 4.26 3.51
C HIS A 12 -6.09 4.03 5.01
N GLU A 13 -6.85 3.02 5.46
CA GLU A 13 -6.91 2.68 6.87
C GLU A 13 -5.55 2.26 7.42
N LEU A 14 -4.80 1.49 6.63
CA LEU A 14 -3.47 1.02 7.03
C LEU A 14 -2.44 2.14 7.03
N ILE A 15 -2.61 3.13 6.16
CA ILE A 15 -1.72 4.29 6.08
C ILE A 15 -1.92 5.23 7.28
N ALA A 16 -3.15 5.36 7.75
CA ALA A 16 -3.51 6.36 8.75
C ALA A 16 -2.58 6.39 9.98
N PRO A 17 -2.24 5.23 10.59
CA PRO A 17 -1.35 5.24 11.76
C PRO A 17 0.05 5.77 11.46
N PHE A 18 0.47 5.70 10.21
CA PHE A 18 1.80 6.13 9.78
C PHE A 18 1.78 7.53 9.14
N ASN A 19 0.61 8.11 8.93
CA ASN A 19 0.48 9.44 8.30
C ASN A 19 0.61 10.52 9.35
N LYS A 20 1.83 10.73 9.82
CA LYS A 20 2.09 11.67 10.90
C LYS A 20 1.88 13.11 10.48
N LYS A 21 1.98 13.41 9.20
CA LYS A 21 1.75 14.74 8.66
C LYS A 21 0.29 15.04 8.40
N GLU A 22 -0.55 14.02 8.49
CA GLU A 22 -1.99 14.13 8.25
C GLU A 22 -2.31 14.77 6.90
N ILE A 23 -1.53 14.43 5.88
CA ILE A 23 -1.77 14.92 4.53
C ILE A 23 -2.92 14.17 3.87
N ALA A 24 -3.51 14.80 2.88
CA ALA A 24 -4.51 14.13 2.05
C ALA A 24 -3.85 13.04 1.22
N VAL A 25 -4.37 11.81 1.29
CA VAL A 25 -3.80 10.67 0.59
C VAL A 25 -4.68 10.29 -0.57
N GLY A 26 -4.10 10.20 -1.76
CA GLY A 26 -4.76 9.78 -2.98
C GLY A 26 -3.93 8.74 -3.70
N GLU A 27 -4.39 8.31 -4.86
CA GLU A 27 -3.67 7.27 -5.62
C GLU A 27 -2.30 7.74 -6.11
N THR A 28 -2.11 9.03 -6.29
CA THR A 28 -0.83 9.59 -6.74
C THR A 28 0.12 9.93 -5.59
N THR A 29 -0.33 9.76 -4.35
CA THR A 29 0.51 10.03 -3.17
C THR A 29 1.69 9.07 -3.15
N ARG A 30 2.89 9.62 -2.97
CA ARG A 30 4.13 8.85 -2.92
C ARG A 30 4.54 8.59 -1.49
N PHE A 31 4.83 7.34 -1.17
CA PHE A 31 5.17 6.96 0.20
C PHE A 31 6.43 7.65 0.71
N ALA A 32 7.49 7.66 -0.11
CA ALA A 32 8.75 8.24 0.33
C ALA A 32 8.76 9.76 0.24
N GLN A 33 8.18 10.33 -0.80
CA GLN A 33 8.28 11.76 -1.07
C GLN A 33 7.18 12.57 -0.40
N ASP A 34 5.94 12.11 -0.49
CA ASP A 34 4.80 12.87 0.03
C ASP A 34 4.55 12.57 1.51
N LEU A 35 4.60 11.30 1.88
CA LEU A 35 4.43 10.89 3.28
C LEU A 35 5.75 10.96 4.06
N GLU A 36 6.87 11.08 3.36
CA GLU A 36 8.21 11.16 3.93
C GLU A 36 8.53 9.99 4.85
N TRP A 37 8.08 8.81 4.46
CA TRP A 37 8.38 7.60 5.21
C TRP A 37 9.82 7.16 4.98
N ASP A 38 10.48 6.74 6.05
CA ASP A 38 11.80 6.11 5.94
C ASP A 38 11.64 4.61 5.64
N SER A 39 12.78 3.93 5.46
CA SER A 39 12.76 2.50 5.13
C SER A 39 12.07 1.66 6.19
N LEU A 40 12.28 2.00 7.46
CA LEU A 40 11.68 1.24 8.56
C LEU A 40 10.17 1.38 8.56
N THR A 41 9.66 2.59 8.35
CA THR A 41 8.22 2.83 8.27
C THR A 41 7.61 2.07 7.10
N VAL A 42 8.28 2.08 5.95
CA VAL A 42 7.81 1.34 4.77
C VAL A 42 7.72 -0.15 5.07
N LEU A 43 8.74 -0.71 5.72
CA LEU A 43 8.74 -2.13 6.07
C LEU A 43 7.60 -2.47 7.04
N ASP A 44 7.37 -1.63 8.03
CA ASP A 44 6.26 -1.84 8.97
C ASP A 44 4.91 -1.80 8.26
N PHE A 45 4.74 -0.83 7.37
CA PHE A 45 3.51 -0.69 6.61
C PHE A 45 3.30 -1.91 5.70
N VAL A 46 4.34 -2.33 4.99
CA VAL A 46 4.26 -3.49 4.09
C VAL A 46 3.89 -4.74 4.88
N ALA A 47 4.47 -4.93 6.06
CA ALA A 47 4.12 -6.08 6.90
C ALA A 47 2.64 -6.07 7.28
N ASN A 48 2.09 -4.90 7.61
CA ASN A 48 0.67 -4.77 7.93
C ASN A 48 -0.19 -5.08 6.71
N VAL A 49 0.21 -4.65 5.53
CA VAL A 49 -0.51 -4.93 4.29
C VAL A 49 -0.50 -6.43 4.00
N GLU A 50 0.64 -7.07 4.15
CA GLU A 50 0.74 -8.51 3.93
C GLU A 50 -0.17 -9.29 4.86
N ASP A 51 -0.22 -8.87 6.12
CA ASP A 51 -1.06 -9.52 7.13
C ASP A 51 -2.54 -9.29 6.86
N GLU A 52 -2.92 -8.07 6.51
CA GLU A 52 -4.32 -7.69 6.29
C GLU A 52 -4.91 -8.36 5.06
N PHE A 53 -4.15 -8.45 3.97
CA PHE A 53 -4.62 -9.01 2.72
C PHE A 53 -4.20 -10.47 2.52
N ASP A 54 -3.42 -11.02 3.43
CA ASP A 54 -2.92 -12.39 3.36
C ASP A 54 -2.16 -12.63 2.04
N VAL A 55 -1.23 -11.73 1.74
CA VAL A 55 -0.42 -11.78 0.53
C VAL A 55 1.05 -11.60 0.89
N LEU A 56 1.93 -11.97 -0.03
CA LEU A 56 3.37 -11.75 0.13
C LEU A 56 3.83 -10.74 -0.93
N ILE A 57 4.51 -9.69 -0.48
CA ILE A 57 5.05 -8.67 -1.37
C ILE A 57 6.57 -8.86 -1.41
N SER A 58 7.08 -9.24 -2.57
CA SER A 58 8.52 -9.43 -2.74
C SER A 58 9.25 -8.09 -2.68
N MET A 59 10.56 -8.15 -2.43
CA MET A 59 11.37 -6.93 -2.42
C MET A 59 11.36 -6.25 -3.78
N ASN A 60 11.32 -7.03 -4.87
CA ASN A 60 11.24 -6.44 -6.20
C ASN A 60 9.93 -5.67 -6.39
N MET A 61 8.82 -6.25 -5.96
CA MET A 61 7.53 -5.56 -6.02
C MET A 61 7.54 -4.30 -5.16
N GLN A 62 8.10 -4.40 -3.96
CA GLN A 62 8.18 -3.26 -3.06
C GLN A 62 8.99 -2.12 -3.68
N ALA A 63 10.07 -2.44 -4.38
CA ALA A 63 10.90 -1.43 -5.02
C ALA A 63 10.17 -0.72 -6.16
N GLU A 64 9.21 -1.39 -6.80
CA GLU A 64 8.43 -0.82 -7.88
C GLU A 64 7.22 -0.02 -7.39
N ILE A 65 6.79 -0.25 -6.16
CA ILE A 65 5.63 0.42 -5.59
C ILE A 65 6.07 1.74 -4.97
N GLU A 66 5.76 2.84 -5.65
CA GLU A 66 6.11 4.18 -5.17
C GLU A 66 4.89 4.97 -4.73
N THR A 67 3.72 4.67 -5.28
CA THR A 67 2.48 5.40 -4.99
C THR A 67 1.41 4.48 -4.43
N VAL A 68 0.41 5.09 -3.81
CA VAL A 68 -0.75 4.35 -3.28
C VAL A 68 -1.44 3.57 -4.39
N GLY A 69 -1.62 4.21 -5.56
CA GLY A 69 -2.27 3.56 -6.69
C GLY A 69 -1.52 2.33 -7.17
N GLN A 70 -0.19 2.40 -7.21
CA GLN A 70 0.64 1.26 -7.59
C GLN A 70 0.49 0.11 -6.58
N LEU A 71 0.40 0.43 -5.29
CA LEU A 71 0.17 -0.58 -4.27
C LEU A 71 -1.19 -1.25 -4.46
N VAL A 72 -2.23 -0.45 -4.71
CA VAL A 72 -3.58 -1.00 -4.94
C VAL A 72 -3.60 -1.92 -6.15
N ASP A 73 -2.92 -1.52 -7.24
CA ASP A 73 -2.81 -2.35 -8.44
C ASP A 73 -2.11 -3.69 -8.13
N ALA A 74 -1.02 -3.62 -7.37
CA ALA A 74 -0.28 -4.82 -7.00
C ALA A 74 -1.13 -5.75 -6.13
N LEU A 75 -1.88 -5.20 -5.18
CA LEU A 75 -2.76 -6.00 -4.32
C LEU A 75 -3.85 -6.68 -5.14
N GLY A 76 -4.41 -5.96 -6.11
CA GLY A 76 -5.40 -6.56 -7.01
C GLY A 76 -4.84 -7.76 -7.76
N ALA A 77 -3.62 -7.63 -8.28
CA ALA A 77 -2.97 -8.71 -9.01
C ALA A 77 -2.66 -9.91 -8.10
N LEU A 78 -2.23 -9.64 -6.87
CA LEU A 78 -1.86 -10.70 -5.92
C LEU A 78 -3.07 -11.46 -5.38
N THR A 79 -4.21 -10.79 -5.25
CA THR A 79 -5.39 -11.39 -4.66
C THR A 79 -6.38 -11.95 -5.68
N ASP A 80 -6.21 -11.65 -6.96
CA ASP A 80 -7.10 -12.11 -8.03
C ASP A 80 -6.65 -13.47 -8.51
N PRO A 81 -7.39 -14.56 -8.21
CA PRO A 81 -7.00 -15.89 -8.64
C PRO A 81 -7.08 -16.10 -10.15
N ALA A 82 -7.76 -15.19 -10.86
CA ALA A 82 -7.91 -15.28 -12.31
C ALA A 82 -6.81 -14.52 -13.06
N ALA A 83 -5.99 -13.78 -12.34
CA ALA A 83 -4.92 -13.00 -12.94
C ALA A 83 -3.78 -13.89 -13.44
#